data_af1169e467783c13eb77130a60782952
#
_entry.id   af1169e467783c13eb77130a60782952
#
_cell.length_a   1.000
_cell.length_b   1.000
_cell.length_c   1.000
_cell.angle_alpha   90.00
_cell.angle_beta   90.00
_cell.angle_gamma   90.00
#
_symmetry.space_group_name_H-M   'P 1'
#
loop_
_entity.id
_entity.type
_entity.pdbx_description
1 polymer ?
#
loop_
_entity_poly.entity_id
_entity_poly.type
_entity_poly.pdbx_seq_one_letter_code
_entity_poly.pdbx_strand_id
1 'polypeptide(L)'
;MTIAITDVVLRDAHQSLFATRLRLDDMLPIAAQLDDVGYGSLECWGGATFDACIRFLGEDPWVRLRELKKAMPKTPLQMLLRXXXXXXXXXXXXXXXXRHYAADVVARFVERAVKNGMDVFRVF
;
A
#
# COMPACT_ATOMS: atom_id res chain seq x y z
N MET A 1 -20.75 20.99 4.59
CA MET A 1 -19.43 20.56 4.12
C MET A 1 -19.01 19.25 4.77
N THR A 2 -18.48 18.36 3.99
CA THR A 2 -18.07 17.04 4.47
C THR A 2 -16.57 16.95 4.54
N ILE A 3 -16.07 16.32 5.59
CA ILE A 3 -14.63 16.09 5.73
C ILE A 3 -14.36 14.63 5.52
N ALA A 4 -13.42 14.33 4.64
CA ALA A 4 -12.96 12.96 4.40
C ALA A 4 -11.65 12.74 5.14
N ILE A 5 -11.56 11.62 5.84
CA ILE A 5 -10.40 11.30 6.63
C ILE A 5 -9.63 10.15 5.96
N THR A 6 -8.33 10.31 5.85
CA THR A 6 -7.44 9.23 5.44
C THR A 6 -6.73 8.68 6.66
N ASP A 7 -6.87 7.38 6.90
CA ASP A 7 -6.14 6.72 7.97
C ASP A 7 -4.95 5.98 7.37
N VAL A 8 -3.87 5.92 8.12
CA VAL A 8 -2.65 5.25 7.66
C VAL A 8 -2.27 4.08 8.55
N VAL A 9 -3.25 3.57 9.29
CA VAL A 9 -2.98 2.56 10.31
C VAL A 9 -2.44 1.27 9.70
N LEU A 10 -2.88 0.90 8.51
CA LEU A 10 -2.42 -0.35 7.90
C LEU A 10 -1.13 -0.19 7.08
N ARG A 11 -0.55 0.98 7.03
CA ARG A 11 0.73 1.18 6.34
C ARG A 11 1.75 1.82 7.26
N ASP A 12 1.51 3.06 7.69
CA ASP A 12 2.52 3.80 8.42
C ASP A 12 2.76 3.26 9.81
N ALA A 13 1.69 2.83 10.47
CA ALA A 13 1.83 2.37 11.84
C ALA A 13 2.73 1.15 11.93
N HIS A 14 2.49 0.14 11.09
CA HIS A 14 3.33 -1.06 11.20
C HIS A 14 4.70 -0.85 10.57
N GLN A 15 4.81 0.07 9.62
CA GLN A 15 6.12 0.40 9.10
C GLN A 15 6.98 1.01 10.19
N SER A 16 6.39 1.85 11.01
CA SER A 16 7.12 2.55 12.07
C SER A 16 7.39 1.67 13.29
N LEU A 17 6.44 0.81 13.62
CA LEU A 17 6.51 0.05 14.87
C LEU A 17 7.03 -1.37 14.71
N PHE A 18 6.84 -1.97 13.54
CA PHE A 18 7.21 -3.36 13.29
C PHE A 18 8.14 -3.53 12.11
N ALA A 19 8.81 -2.48 11.70
CA ALA A 19 9.70 -2.53 10.53
C ALA A 19 8.98 -3.11 9.30
N THR A 20 7.74 -2.74 9.12
CA THR A 20 6.90 -3.15 7.99
C THR A 20 6.60 -4.64 7.97
N ARG A 21 6.62 -5.29 9.13
CA ARG A 21 6.50 -6.74 9.15
C ARG A 21 5.17 -7.26 9.68
N LEU A 22 4.13 -6.44 9.66
CA LEU A 22 2.80 -6.92 10.00
C LEU A 22 2.27 -7.80 8.86
N ARG A 23 1.86 -9.02 9.21
CA ARG A 23 1.40 -9.96 8.21
C ARG A 23 -0.03 -9.68 7.79
N LEU A 24 -0.36 -10.08 6.55
CA LEU A 24 -1.73 -9.96 6.06
C LEU A 24 -2.74 -10.64 6.98
N ASP A 25 -2.39 -11.82 7.47
CA ASP A 25 -3.30 -12.55 8.34
C ASP A 25 -3.62 -11.81 9.63
N ASP A 26 -2.74 -10.90 10.04
CA ASP A 26 -2.99 -10.08 11.23
C ASP A 26 -3.83 -8.86 10.92
N MET A 27 -3.90 -8.46 9.66
CA MET A 27 -4.71 -7.31 9.25
C MET A 27 -6.16 -7.68 8.95
N LEU A 28 -6.36 -8.86 8.38
CA LEU A 28 -7.68 -9.23 7.90
C LEU A 28 -8.75 -9.24 8.98
N PRO A 29 -8.46 -9.67 10.22
CA PRO A 29 -9.51 -9.69 11.23
C PRO A 29 -10.11 -8.33 11.56
N ILE A 30 -9.34 -7.25 11.41
CA ILE A 30 -9.84 -5.90 11.70
C ILE A 30 -10.34 -5.19 10.45
N ALA A 31 -10.11 -5.77 9.28
CA ALA A 31 -10.37 -5.06 8.02
C ALA A 31 -11.84 -4.72 7.85
N ALA A 32 -12.73 -5.65 8.18
CA ALA A 32 -14.16 -5.39 8.01
C ALA A 32 -14.62 -4.23 8.88
N GLN A 33 -14.09 -4.13 10.10
CA GLN A 33 -14.44 -3.02 10.99
C GLN A 33 -13.89 -1.71 10.46
N LEU A 34 -12.68 -1.73 9.93
CA LEU A 34 -12.11 -0.53 9.33
C LEU A 34 -12.94 -0.07 8.13
N ASP A 35 -13.45 -1.03 7.36
CA ASP A 35 -14.27 -0.71 6.20
C ASP A 35 -15.56 0.00 6.59
N ASP A 36 -16.07 -0.27 7.79
CA ASP A 36 -17.30 0.33 8.26
C ASP A 36 -17.12 1.72 8.86
N VAL A 37 -15.89 2.17 9.06
CA VAL A 37 -15.66 3.48 9.64
C VAL A 37 -16.09 4.61 8.72
N GLY A 38 -15.99 4.40 7.42
CA GLY A 38 -16.35 5.43 6.46
C GLY A 38 -15.22 6.37 6.11
N TYR A 39 -13.99 5.87 6.11
CA TYR A 39 -12.86 6.68 5.70
C TYR A 39 -12.97 7.16 4.26
N GLY A 40 -12.42 8.34 3.98
CA GLY A 40 -12.27 8.78 2.61
C GLY A 40 -11.27 7.92 1.85
N SER A 41 -10.23 7.45 2.56
CA SER A 41 -9.30 6.47 2.03
C SER A 41 -8.55 5.84 3.19
N LEU A 42 -7.95 4.68 2.94
CA LEU A 42 -7.17 3.97 3.95
C LEU A 42 -5.85 3.56 3.32
N GLU A 43 -4.76 4.07 3.88
CA GLU A 43 -3.44 3.76 3.32
C GLU A 43 -2.96 2.43 3.89
N CYS A 44 -2.73 1.47 3.00
CA CYS A 44 -2.42 0.12 3.40
C CYS A 44 -1.24 -0.50 2.67
N TRP A 45 -0.59 0.26 1.81
CA TRP A 45 0.40 -0.32 0.91
C TRP A 45 1.42 0.74 0.51
N GLY A 46 2.54 0.31 0.00
CA GLY A 46 3.59 1.21 -0.44
C GLY A 46 4.80 0.43 -0.88
N GLY A 47 5.84 1.15 -1.27
CA GLY A 47 7.07 0.50 -1.72
C GLY A 47 7.73 -0.34 -0.63
N ALA A 48 7.76 0.18 0.58
CA ALA A 48 8.35 -0.58 1.69
C ALA A 48 7.52 -1.83 2.00
N THR A 49 6.20 -1.73 1.87
CA THR A 49 5.32 -2.88 2.06
C THR A 49 5.60 -3.95 1.00
N PHE A 50 5.73 -3.52 -0.24
CA PHE A 50 6.04 -4.43 -1.34
C PHE A 50 7.33 -5.18 -1.06
N ASP A 51 8.36 -4.44 -0.67
CA ASP A 51 9.67 -5.01 -0.42
C ASP A 51 9.65 -5.96 0.77
N ALA A 52 8.99 -5.56 1.85
CA ALA A 52 8.96 -6.38 3.06
C ALA A 52 8.21 -7.70 2.82
N CYS A 53 7.16 -7.67 2.03
CA CYS A 53 6.44 -8.89 1.69
C CYS A 53 7.37 -9.91 1.05
N ILE A 54 8.18 -9.45 0.11
CA ILE A 54 9.06 -10.36 -0.62
C ILE A 54 10.24 -10.79 0.24
N ARG A 55 10.87 -9.85 0.93
CA ARG A 55 12.11 -10.14 1.63
C ARG A 55 11.92 -10.85 2.95
N PHE A 56 10.88 -10.50 3.69
CA PHE A 56 10.80 -10.93 5.08
C PHE A 56 9.57 -11.76 5.40
N LEU A 57 8.44 -11.48 4.75
CA LEU A 57 7.19 -12.12 5.15
C LEU A 57 6.85 -13.34 4.32
N GLY A 58 7.50 -13.52 3.18
CA GLY A 58 7.13 -14.60 2.30
C GLY A 58 5.74 -14.46 1.72
N GLU A 59 5.29 -13.22 1.54
CA GLU A 59 3.97 -12.92 0.99
C GLU A 59 4.11 -12.33 -0.39
N ASP A 60 3.13 -12.61 -1.23
CA ASP A 60 3.03 -11.97 -2.53
C ASP A 60 2.36 -10.61 -2.32
N PRO A 61 3.06 -9.50 -2.59
CA PRO A 61 2.47 -8.18 -2.31
C PRO A 61 1.22 -7.90 -3.13
N TRP A 62 1.09 -8.48 -4.31
CA TRP A 62 -0.12 -8.29 -5.10
C TRP A 62 -1.30 -9.01 -4.49
N VAL A 63 -1.07 -10.21 -3.97
CA VAL A 63 -2.11 -10.97 -3.26
C VAL A 63 -2.54 -10.20 -2.02
N ARG A 64 -1.59 -9.61 -1.29
CA ARG A 64 -1.94 -8.81 -0.13
C ARG A 64 -2.90 -7.69 -0.52
N LEU A 65 -2.59 -6.99 -1.60
CA LEU A 65 -3.44 -5.89 -2.04
C LEU A 65 -4.83 -6.38 -2.41
N ARG A 66 -4.90 -7.46 -3.18
CA ARG A 66 -6.21 -8.01 -3.59
C ARG A 66 -7.03 -8.46 -2.40
N GLU A 67 -6.39 -9.10 -1.42
CA GLU A 67 -7.11 -9.58 -0.24
C GLU A 67 -7.60 -8.43 0.61
N LEU A 68 -6.81 -7.37 0.75
CA LEU A 68 -7.26 -6.20 1.49
C LEU A 68 -8.43 -5.53 0.77
N LYS A 69 -8.38 -5.45 -0.55
CA LYS A 69 -9.48 -4.85 -1.29
C LYS A 69 -10.75 -5.69 -1.16
N LYS A 70 -10.60 -6.99 -1.17
CA LYS A 70 -11.73 -7.89 -0.99
C LYS A 70 -12.34 -7.73 0.40
N ALA A 71 -11.50 -7.54 1.42
CA ALA A 71 -11.97 -7.38 2.79
C ALA A 71 -12.56 -6.01 3.06
N MET A 72 -12.18 -5.00 2.26
CA MET A 72 -12.64 -3.63 2.47
C MET A 72 -13.17 -3.05 1.16
N PRO A 73 -14.28 -3.61 0.66
CA PRO A 73 -14.77 -3.19 -0.66
C PRO A 73 -15.36 -1.78 -0.68
N LYS A 74 -15.75 -1.22 0.47
CA LYS A 74 -16.37 0.10 0.51
C LYS A 74 -15.37 1.23 0.66
N THR A 75 -14.13 0.93 1.05
CA THR A 75 -13.15 1.95 1.37
C THR A 75 -12.13 2.08 0.24
N PRO A 76 -11.89 3.28 -0.28
CA PRO A 76 -10.80 3.46 -1.24
C PRO A 76 -9.46 3.14 -0.59
N LEU A 77 -8.66 2.32 -1.24
CA LEU A 77 -7.34 1.95 -0.72
C LEU A 77 -6.29 2.88 -1.31
N GLN A 78 -5.36 3.29 -0.46
CA GLN A 78 -4.34 4.26 -0.82
C GLN A 78 -2.96 3.66 -0.64
N MET A 79 -2.02 4.08 -1.46
CA MET A 79 -0.63 3.70 -1.25
C MET A 79 0.26 4.92 -1.28
N LEU A 80 1.42 4.81 -0.65
CA LEU A 80 2.45 5.82 -0.70
C LEU A 80 3.38 5.51 -1.86
N LEU A 81 3.56 6.47 -2.77
CA LEU A 81 4.43 6.31 -3.94
C LEU A 81 5.39 7.48 -4.00
N ARG A 82 6.70 7.18 -4.03
CA ARG A 82 7.67 8.23 -4.25
C ARG A 82 7.86 8.40 -5.73
N UNK A 83 7.69 9.49 -5.97
CA UNK A 83 7.79 9.82 -7.31
C UNK A 83 9.10 10.21 -7.73
N UNK A 84 9.54 10.58 -6.91
CA UNK A 84 10.69 11.17 -7.17
C UNK A 84 11.48 10.33 -7.93
N UNK A 85 11.77 10.34 -8.11
CA UNK A 85 12.48 9.69 -8.70
C UNK A 85 11.98 8.48 -9.10
N UNK A 86 11.38 8.41 -9.24
CA UNK A 86 11.15 7.53 -9.57
C UNK A 86 11.02 6.59 -8.98
N UNK A 87 11.00 6.88 -8.14
CA UNK A 87 11.03 6.20 -7.75
C UNK A 87 10.69 5.27 -7.35
N UNK A 88 10.79 4.85 -7.09
CA UNK A 88 10.69 4.30 -6.84
C UNK A 88 10.07 3.74 -6.59
N UNK A 89 9.19 3.85 -6.99
CA UNK A 89 8.76 3.52 -6.84
C UNK A 89 8.49 2.81 -6.38
N UNK A 90 8.10 2.32 -5.97
CA UNK A 90 8.02 1.91 -5.64
C UNK A 90 8.17 1.11 -5.47
N UNK A 91 8.33 0.51 -6.07
CA UNK A 91 8.53 -0.17 -5.98
C UNK A 91 9.22 -0.52 -5.48
N UNK A 92 9.68 -0.81 -5.16
CA UNK A 92 10.29 -1.15 -4.78
C UNK A 92 10.86 -0.80 -4.43
N UNK A 93 10.90 -0.12 -4.37
CA UNK A 93 11.57 0.27 -4.07
C UNK A 93 11.63 0.66 -3.22
N UNK A 94 11.16 0.27 -2.53
CA UNK A 94 11.26 0.64 -1.87
C UNK A 94 12.01 0.86 -1.42
N UNK A 95 12.52 0.50 -1.20
CA UNK A 95 13.39 0.64 -0.69
C UNK A 95 14.24 1.11 -1.21
N UNK A 96 14.04 1.21 -1.88
CA UNK A 96 14.93 1.37 -2.20
C UNK A 96 15.53 2.29 -2.31
N UNK A 97 16.15 2.29 -1.87
CA UNK A 97 16.88 3.02 -1.86
C UNK A 97 16.84 3.81 -2.86
N UNK A 98 16.93 4.32 -2.85
CA UNK A 98 16.97 5.13 -3.64
C UNK A 98 17.31 4.78 -4.92
N ARG A 99 16.95 3.95 -5.44
CA ARG A 99 17.26 3.54 -6.81
C ARG A 99 16.26 4.17 -7.77
N HIS A 100 16.75 4.69 -8.86
CA HIS A 100 15.89 5.23 -9.92
C HIS A 100 15.47 4.12 -10.85
N TYR A 101 14.18 4.06 -11.14
CA TYR A 101 13.65 3.14 -12.12
C TYR A 101 13.23 3.88 -13.37
N ALA A 102 13.28 3.19 -14.51
CA ALA A 102 12.83 3.78 -15.75
C ALA A 102 11.34 4.14 -15.66
N ALA A 103 10.95 5.16 -16.41
CA ALA A 103 9.56 5.63 -16.36
C ALA A 103 8.57 4.53 -16.75
N ASP A 104 8.94 3.66 -17.68
CA ASP A 104 8.02 2.61 -18.08
C ASP A 104 7.84 1.56 -16.98
N VAL A 105 8.86 1.33 -16.17
CA VAL A 105 8.72 0.42 -15.02
C VAL A 105 7.76 0.99 -14.01
N VAL A 106 7.88 2.29 -13.71
CA VAL A 106 6.97 2.94 -12.79
C VAL A 106 5.54 2.92 -13.30
N ALA A 107 5.37 3.19 -14.61
CA ALA A 107 4.03 3.17 -15.20
C ALA A 107 3.41 1.79 -15.11
N ARG A 108 4.18 0.75 -15.37
CA ARG A 108 3.67 -0.60 -15.26
C ARG A 108 3.31 -0.98 -13.83
N PHE A 109 4.12 -0.51 -12.88
CA PHE A 109 3.84 -0.76 -11.48
C PHE A 109 2.52 -0.13 -11.07
N VAL A 110 2.31 1.14 -11.46
CA VAL A 110 1.07 1.83 -11.12
C VAL A 110 -0.13 1.13 -11.76
N GLU A 111 0.02 0.73 -13.02
CA GLU A 111 -1.05 0.03 -13.72
C GLU A 111 -1.42 -1.27 -13.01
N ARG A 112 -0.41 -2.03 -12.59
CA ARG A 112 -0.65 -3.27 -11.86
C ARG A 112 -1.32 -3.00 -10.52
N ALA A 113 -0.90 -1.94 -9.83
CA ALA A 113 -1.49 -1.60 -8.55
C ALA A 113 -2.98 -1.28 -8.72
N VAL A 114 -3.31 -0.53 -9.76
CA VAL A 114 -4.71 -0.21 -10.02
C VAL A 114 -5.51 -1.49 -10.32
N LYS A 115 -4.96 -2.36 -11.14
CA LYS A 115 -5.66 -3.61 -11.49
C LYS A 115 -5.88 -4.49 -10.28
N ASN A 116 -5.02 -4.40 -9.28
CA ASN A 116 -5.14 -5.24 -8.10
C ASN A 116 -5.90 -4.58 -6.95
N GLY A 117 -6.46 -3.39 -7.18
CA GLY A 117 -7.38 -2.80 -6.21
C GLY A 117 -6.99 -1.47 -5.62
N MET A 118 -5.86 -0.89 -6.03
CA MET A 118 -5.44 0.39 -5.49
C MET A 118 -6.25 1.52 -6.11
N ASP A 119 -6.75 2.42 -5.26
CA ASP A 119 -7.65 3.49 -5.70
C ASP A 119 -6.99 4.87 -5.67
N VAL A 120 -6.12 5.12 -4.70
CA VAL A 120 -5.55 6.45 -4.48
C VAL A 120 -4.04 6.32 -4.35
N PHE A 121 -3.32 7.22 -5.00
CA PHE A 121 -1.86 7.25 -4.91
C PHE A 121 -1.44 8.56 -4.25
N ARG A 122 -0.76 8.43 -3.12
CA ARG A 122 -0.20 9.60 -2.44
C ARG A 122 1.25 9.72 -2.86
N VAL A 123 1.53 10.77 -3.61
CA VAL A 123 2.83 10.96 -4.25
C VAL A 123 3.55 12.12 -3.60
N PHE A 124 4.85 11.97 -3.35
CA PHE A 124 5.65 13.09 -2.87
C PHE A 124 7.11 12.94 -3.23
#